data_f51e9b486d66043942f5a0b7de29d5fa
#
_entry.id   f51e9b486d66043942f5a0b7de29d5fa
#
_cell.length_a   1.000
_cell.length_b   1.000
_cell.length_c   1.000
_cell.angle_alpha   90.00
_cell.angle_beta   90.00
_cell.angle_gamma   90.00
#
_symmetry.space_group_name_H-M   'P 1'
#
loop_
_entity.id
_entity.type
_entity.pdbx_description
1 polymer ?
#
loop_
_entity_poly.entity_id
_entity_poly.type
_entity_poly.pdbx_seq_one_letter_code
_entity_poly.pdbx_strand_id
1 'polypeptide(L)'
;MELRVLRYFLMVAREENITHAAQLLHVTQPTLSRQIQDLEEELGTKLFVRSNHRIVLTQEGMLLRRRAQEIVDLADRTQRDFAHKEEELSGEVAIGSGETRSMTVLAEILSDFRQQYPRVSYRFY
;
A
#
# COMPACT_ATOMS: atom_id res chain seq x y z
N MET A 1 8.40 6.24 14.51
CA MET A 1 7.52 6.33 13.33
C MET A 1 6.56 5.16 13.35
N GLU A 2 5.31 5.43 13.66
CA GLU A 2 4.30 4.38 13.77
C GLU A 2 3.56 4.20 12.45
N LEU A 3 3.14 2.97 12.17
CA LEU A 3 2.39 2.64 10.97
C LEU A 3 1.10 3.47 10.85
N ARG A 4 0.38 3.66 11.98
CA ARG A 4 -0.84 4.48 12.03
C ARG A 4 -0.57 5.91 11.55
N VAL A 5 0.55 6.50 11.96
CA VAL A 5 0.92 7.87 11.58
C VAL A 5 1.27 7.94 10.09
N LEU A 6 1.90 6.89 9.54
CA LEU A 6 2.13 6.82 8.10
C LEU A 6 0.82 6.77 7.31
N ARG A 7 -0.19 6.07 7.81
CA ARG A 7 -1.52 6.07 7.20
C ARG A 7 -2.16 7.44 7.25
N TYR A 8 -2.02 8.15 8.38
CA TYR A 8 -2.50 9.53 8.51
C TYR A 8 -1.82 10.45 7.51
N PHE A 9 -0.51 10.35 7.41
CA PHE A 9 0.29 11.13 6.46
C PHE A 9 -0.17 10.89 5.02
N LEU A 10 -0.37 9.63 4.62
CA LEU A 10 -0.83 9.28 3.27
C LEU A 10 -2.22 9.86 2.97
N MET A 11 -3.11 9.85 3.96
CA MET A 11 -4.45 10.44 3.79
C MET A 11 -4.37 11.94 3.58
N VAL A 12 -3.56 12.66 4.37
CA VAL A 12 -3.37 14.11 4.21
C VAL A 12 -2.76 14.43 2.85
N ALA A 13 -1.78 13.63 2.42
CA ALA A 13 -1.15 13.80 1.11
C ALA A 13 -2.15 13.63 -0.03
N ARG A 14 -3.05 12.68 0.08
CA ARG A 14 -4.07 12.40 -0.93
C ARG A 14 -5.13 13.51 -0.99
N GLU A 15 -5.66 13.89 0.17
CA GLU A 15 -6.78 14.83 0.24
C GLU A 15 -6.34 16.29 0.08
N GLU A 16 -5.09 16.61 0.32
CA GLU A 16 -4.55 17.97 0.29
C GLU A 16 -5.34 18.95 1.19
N ASN A 17 -6.03 18.41 2.19
CA ASN A 17 -6.88 19.15 3.12
C ASN A 17 -6.89 18.39 4.45
N ILE A 18 -6.35 19.01 5.49
CA ILE A 18 -6.20 18.34 6.78
C ILE A 18 -7.53 18.12 7.48
N THR A 19 -8.46 19.06 7.35
CA THR A 19 -9.80 18.93 7.96
C THR A 19 -10.56 17.76 7.34
N HIS A 20 -10.54 17.66 6.01
CA HIS A 20 -11.20 16.58 5.29
C HIS A 20 -10.54 15.23 5.60
N ALA A 21 -9.21 15.19 5.63
CA ALA A 21 -8.48 13.98 6.00
C ALA A 21 -8.85 13.53 7.41
N ALA A 22 -8.94 14.45 8.36
CA ALA A 22 -9.33 14.13 9.73
C ALA A 22 -10.73 13.52 9.79
N GLN A 23 -11.67 14.05 9.01
CA GLN A 23 -13.03 13.50 8.93
C GLN A 23 -13.01 12.06 8.41
N LEU A 24 -12.25 11.79 7.35
CA LEU A 24 -12.15 10.45 6.78
C LEU A 24 -11.46 9.46 7.72
N LEU A 25 -10.53 9.94 8.53
CA LEU A 25 -9.81 9.12 9.50
C LEU A 25 -10.55 8.98 10.85
N HIS A 26 -11.66 9.67 11.02
CA HIS A 26 -12.45 9.69 12.26
C HIS A 26 -11.63 10.19 13.46
N VAL A 27 -10.79 11.20 13.23
CA VAL A 27 -10.04 11.89 14.26
C VAL A 27 -10.31 13.39 14.18
N THR A 28 -9.96 14.12 15.25
CA THR A 28 -10.10 15.58 15.23
C THR A 28 -8.97 16.21 14.42
N GLN A 29 -9.22 17.38 13.84
CA GLN A 29 -8.21 18.09 13.06
C GLN A 29 -6.98 18.46 13.92
N PRO A 30 -7.12 18.97 15.18
CA PRO A 30 -5.95 19.22 16.01
C PRO A 30 -5.11 17.96 16.30
N THR A 31 -5.76 16.83 16.50
CA THR A 31 -5.06 15.54 16.71
C THR A 31 -4.25 15.17 15.47
N LEU A 32 -4.85 15.25 14.30
CA LEU A 32 -4.16 14.93 13.05
C LEU A 32 -3.00 15.89 12.79
N SER A 33 -3.22 17.19 12.97
CA SER A 33 -2.17 18.21 12.83
C SER A 33 -0.98 17.92 13.73
N ARG A 34 -1.25 17.55 14.97
CA ARG A 34 -0.19 17.24 15.95
C ARG A 34 0.60 16.00 15.53
N GLN A 35 -0.09 14.96 15.10
CA GLN A 35 0.57 13.72 14.63
C GLN A 35 1.50 14.00 13.44
N ILE A 36 1.06 14.84 12.51
CA ILE A 36 1.89 15.22 11.37
C ILE A 36 3.10 16.05 11.82
N GLN A 37 2.90 17.00 12.74
CA GLN A 37 4.01 17.81 13.29
C GLN A 37 5.02 16.94 14.02
N ASP A 38 4.57 15.99 14.82
CA ASP A 38 5.44 15.06 15.54
C ASP A 38 6.27 14.23 14.54
N LEU A 39 5.67 13.79 13.45
CA LEU A 39 6.36 13.07 12.40
C LEU A 39 7.42 13.94 11.71
N GLU A 40 7.09 15.20 11.43
CA GLU A 40 8.04 16.15 10.85
C GLU A 40 9.23 16.41 11.80
N GLU A 41 8.96 16.53 13.10
CA GLU A 41 10.03 16.68 14.09
C GLU A 41 10.92 15.45 14.18
N GLU A 42 10.31 14.26 14.18
CA GLU A 42 11.05 12.99 14.21
C GLU A 42 11.99 12.85 13.01
N LEU A 43 11.52 13.22 11.82
CA LEU A 43 12.30 13.13 10.58
C LEU A 43 13.19 14.34 10.34
N GLY A 44 13.01 15.41 11.13
CA GLY A 44 13.83 16.62 11.02
C GLY A 44 13.58 17.45 9.78
N THR A 45 12.39 17.37 9.19
CA THR A 45 12.06 18.07 7.96
C THR A 45 10.57 18.36 7.86
N LYS A 46 10.21 19.37 7.07
CA LYS A 46 8.82 19.62 6.74
C LYS A 46 8.37 18.69 5.61
N LEU A 47 7.19 18.12 5.77
CA LEU A 47 6.60 17.22 4.79
C LEU A 47 5.54 17.91 3.94
N PHE A 48 4.93 18.97 4.48
CA PHE A 48 3.87 19.73 3.83
C PHE A 48 4.15 21.22 3.85
N VAL A 49 3.67 21.93 2.83
CA VAL A 49 3.61 23.38 2.77
C VAL A 49 2.23 23.82 2.32
N ARG A 50 1.82 25.04 2.70
CA ARG A 50 0.55 25.61 2.23
C ARG A 50 0.75 26.27 0.87
N SER A 51 -0.17 25.98 -0.06
CA SER A 51 -0.17 26.57 -1.39
C SER A 51 -1.62 26.69 -1.88
N ASN A 52 -2.07 27.89 -2.21
CA ASN A 52 -3.41 28.16 -2.78
C ASN A 52 -4.55 27.48 -2.00
N HIS A 53 -4.60 27.70 -0.69
CA HIS A 53 -5.61 27.11 0.22
C HIS A 53 -5.55 25.59 0.33
N ARG A 54 -4.48 24.96 -0.16
CA ARG A 54 -4.26 23.54 -0.04
C ARG A 54 -2.97 23.26 0.73
N ILE A 55 -2.87 22.04 1.22
CA ILE A 55 -1.64 21.50 1.77
C ILE A 55 -1.04 20.58 0.71
N VAL A 56 0.20 20.86 0.31
CA VAL A 56 0.89 20.07 -0.70
C VAL A 56 2.21 19.55 -0.15
N LEU A 57 2.69 18.44 -0.70
CA LEU A 57 3.94 17.82 -0.26
C LEU A 57 5.16 18.66 -0.64
N THR A 58 6.13 18.70 0.27
CA THR A 58 7.51 19.11 -0.06
C THR A 58 8.20 17.98 -0.84
N GLN A 59 9.45 18.19 -1.28
CA GLN A 59 10.25 17.13 -1.88
C GLN A 59 10.43 15.97 -0.91
N GLU A 60 10.73 16.28 0.36
CA GLU A 60 10.86 15.28 1.42
C GLU A 60 9.53 14.56 1.68
N GLY A 61 8.43 15.30 1.60
CA GLY A 61 7.09 14.72 1.68
C GLY A 61 6.81 13.74 0.53
N MET A 62 7.27 14.05 -0.68
CA MET A 62 7.12 13.13 -1.83
C MET A 62 7.94 11.86 -1.63
N LEU A 63 9.15 11.98 -1.08
CA LEU A 63 9.96 10.82 -0.73
C LEU A 63 9.26 9.96 0.32
N LEU A 64 8.76 10.59 1.38
CA LEU A 64 8.06 9.84 2.43
C LEU A 64 6.78 9.20 1.90
N ARG A 65 6.02 9.87 1.03
CA ARG A 65 4.82 9.28 0.42
C ARG A 65 5.13 7.96 -0.28
N ARG A 66 6.20 7.94 -1.06
CA ARG A 66 6.63 6.73 -1.76
C ARG A 66 7.02 5.62 -0.79
N ARG A 67 7.84 5.94 0.22
CA ARG A 67 8.28 4.98 1.22
C ARG A 67 7.16 4.52 2.14
N ALA A 68 6.31 5.45 2.59
CA ALA A 68 5.17 5.13 3.44
C ALA A 68 4.20 4.20 2.73
N GLN A 69 3.96 4.41 1.44
CA GLN A 69 3.09 3.54 0.66
C GLN A 69 3.66 2.12 0.57
N GLU A 70 4.96 1.98 0.34
CA GLU A 70 5.63 0.68 0.34
C GLU A 70 5.51 -0.02 1.70
N ILE A 71 5.71 0.72 2.78
CA ILE A 71 5.64 0.18 4.15
C ILE A 71 4.20 -0.27 4.47
N VAL A 72 3.22 0.57 4.20
CA VAL A 72 1.81 0.27 4.46
C VAL A 72 1.35 -0.92 3.61
N ASP A 73 1.71 -0.95 2.34
CA ASP A 73 1.36 -2.06 1.45
C ASP A 73 1.97 -3.38 1.94
N LEU A 74 3.23 -3.35 2.42
CA LEU A 74 3.87 -4.53 2.97
C LEU A 74 3.18 -4.99 4.26
N ALA A 75 2.81 -4.05 5.14
CA ALA A 75 2.08 -4.38 6.36
C ALA A 75 0.73 -5.02 6.06
N ASP A 76 -0.02 -4.46 5.11
CA ASP A 76 -1.32 -4.99 4.70
C ASP A 76 -1.19 -6.38 4.08
N ARG A 77 -0.17 -6.58 3.23
CA ARG A 77 0.12 -7.88 2.62
C ARG A 77 0.50 -8.91 3.67
N THR A 78 1.31 -8.53 4.66
CA THR A 78 1.71 -9.41 5.76
C THR A 78 0.49 -9.88 6.54
N GLN A 79 -0.44 -8.97 6.87
CA GLN A 79 -1.68 -9.33 7.55
C GLN A 79 -2.52 -10.30 6.72
N ARG A 80 -2.63 -10.07 5.42
CA ARG A 80 -3.37 -10.97 4.52
C ARG A 80 -2.74 -12.35 4.45
N ASP A 81 -1.41 -12.42 4.40
CA ASP A 81 -0.69 -13.70 4.35
C ASP A 81 -1.00 -14.55 5.58
N PHE A 82 -1.07 -13.95 6.76
CA PHE A 82 -1.42 -14.66 7.98
C PHE A 82 -2.91 -14.96 8.08
N ALA A 83 -3.78 -14.08 7.60
CA ALA A 83 -5.22 -14.31 7.61
C ALA A 83 -5.61 -15.48 6.68
N HIS A 84 -4.91 -15.66 5.56
CA HIS A 84 -5.18 -16.70 4.57
C HIS A 84 -4.40 -18.00 4.84
N LYS A 85 -3.60 -18.06 5.90
CA LYS A 85 -2.81 -19.25 6.24
C LYS A 85 -3.70 -20.45 6.56
N GLU A 86 -4.90 -20.21 7.10
CA GLU A 86 -5.88 -21.26 7.41
C GLU A 86 -6.79 -21.58 6.24
N GLU A 87 -6.89 -20.67 5.26
CA GLU A 87 -7.66 -20.85 4.04
C GLU A 87 -6.70 -21.04 2.86
N GLU A 88 -6.21 -22.26 2.68
CA GLU A 88 -5.42 -22.56 1.49
C GLU A 88 -6.27 -22.41 0.24
N LEU A 89 -5.81 -21.57 -0.67
CA LEU A 89 -6.45 -21.41 -1.97
C LEU A 89 -6.37 -22.74 -2.72
N SER A 90 -7.51 -23.25 -3.12
CA SER A 90 -7.61 -24.49 -3.89
C SER A 90 -8.53 -24.27 -5.08
N GLY A 91 -8.40 -25.09 -6.10
CA GLY A 91 -9.23 -25.02 -7.30
C GLY A 91 -8.42 -25.31 -8.56
N GLU A 92 -9.07 -25.11 -9.69
CA GLU A 92 -8.47 -25.29 -11.00
C GLU A 92 -8.46 -23.96 -11.77
N VAL A 93 -7.31 -23.62 -12.32
CA VAL A 93 -7.16 -22.49 -13.24
C VAL A 93 -7.01 -23.06 -14.65
N ALA A 94 -7.95 -22.73 -15.53
CA ALA A 94 -7.91 -23.15 -16.94
C ALA A 94 -7.32 -22.01 -17.78
N ILE A 95 -6.29 -22.32 -18.54
CA ILE A 95 -5.57 -21.33 -19.36
C ILE A 95 -5.58 -21.79 -20.80
N GLY A 96 -6.19 -20.96 -21.66
CA GLY A 96 -6.13 -21.15 -23.12
C GLY A 96 -5.01 -20.27 -23.70
N SER A 97 -4.06 -20.86 -24.38
CA SER A 97 -2.99 -20.12 -25.01
C SER A 97 -2.48 -20.82 -26.25
N GLY A 98 -2.03 -20.04 -27.24
CA GLY A 98 -1.32 -20.56 -28.39
C GLY A 98 0.15 -20.83 -28.11
N GLU A 99 0.81 -21.53 -29.01
CA GLU A 99 2.25 -21.73 -28.92
C GLU A 99 2.98 -20.43 -29.24
N THR A 100 3.38 -19.67 -28.22
CA THR A 100 4.12 -18.42 -28.40
C THR A 100 5.22 -18.30 -27.37
N ARG A 101 6.14 -17.33 -27.59
CA ARG A 101 7.20 -17.02 -26.61
C ARG A 101 6.65 -16.56 -25.27
N SER A 102 5.43 -16.07 -25.22
CA SER A 102 4.75 -15.67 -23.98
C SER A 102 4.48 -16.85 -23.06
N MET A 103 4.51 -18.08 -23.57
CA MET A 103 4.34 -19.29 -22.75
C MET A 103 5.44 -19.46 -21.71
N THR A 104 6.68 -19.10 -22.04
CA THR A 104 7.79 -19.18 -21.07
C THR A 104 7.59 -18.23 -19.89
N VAL A 105 7.18 -16.99 -20.19
CA VAL A 105 6.90 -15.99 -19.15
C VAL A 105 5.70 -16.42 -18.30
N LEU A 106 4.66 -16.92 -18.94
CA LEU A 106 3.47 -17.42 -18.25
C LEU A 106 3.82 -18.60 -17.34
N ALA A 107 4.67 -19.52 -17.80
CA ALA A 107 5.11 -20.67 -17.02
C ALA A 107 5.87 -20.25 -15.75
N GLU A 108 6.72 -19.21 -15.85
CA GLU A 108 7.43 -18.67 -14.69
C GLU A 108 6.47 -18.05 -13.67
N ILE A 109 5.51 -17.26 -14.12
CA ILE A 109 4.49 -16.65 -13.27
C ILE A 109 3.67 -17.73 -12.58
N LEU A 110 3.26 -18.75 -13.31
CA LEU A 110 2.47 -19.87 -12.76
C LEU A 110 3.29 -20.72 -11.78
N SER A 111 4.59 -20.88 -12.01
CA SER A 111 5.47 -21.59 -11.09
C SER A 111 5.54 -20.87 -9.74
N ASP A 112 5.70 -19.55 -9.75
CA ASP A 112 5.71 -18.77 -8.53
C ASP A 112 4.36 -18.83 -7.81
N PHE A 113 3.26 -18.71 -8.55
CA PHE A 113 1.92 -18.81 -7.99
C PHE A 113 1.67 -20.20 -7.39
N ARG A 114 2.15 -21.25 -8.04
CA ARG A 114 2.03 -22.63 -7.56
C ARG A 114 2.78 -22.86 -6.26
N GLN A 115 3.95 -22.24 -6.06
CA GLN A 115 4.68 -22.31 -4.81
C GLN A 115 3.91 -21.65 -3.68
N GLN A 116 3.24 -20.53 -3.96
CA GLN A 116 2.45 -19.78 -2.99
C GLN A 116 1.11 -20.49 -2.69
N TYR A 117 0.49 -21.12 -3.69
CA TYR A 117 -0.80 -21.78 -3.59
C TYR A 117 -0.73 -23.21 -4.15
N PRO A 118 -0.14 -24.16 -3.38
CA PRO A 118 0.15 -25.51 -3.91
C PRO A 118 -1.10 -26.36 -4.21
N ARG A 119 -2.27 -25.98 -3.68
CA ARG A 119 -3.52 -26.72 -3.92
C ARG A 119 -4.25 -26.26 -5.18
N VAL A 120 -3.76 -25.22 -5.85
CA VAL A 120 -4.33 -24.77 -7.12
C VAL A 120 -3.74 -25.62 -8.25
N SER A 121 -4.60 -26.21 -9.07
CA SER A 121 -4.21 -26.94 -10.26
C SER A 121 -4.41 -26.10 -11.51
N TYR A 122 -3.69 -26.43 -12.57
CA TYR A 122 -3.73 -25.69 -13.84
C TYR A 122 -4.06 -26.64 -14.98
N ARG A 123 -4.90 -26.16 -15.89
CA ARG A 123 -5.22 -26.85 -17.12
C ARG A 123 -4.94 -25.95 -18.31
N PHE A 124 -4.16 -26.46 -19.25
CA PHE A 124 -3.83 -25.75 -20.49
C PHE A 124 -4.59 -26.38 -21.65
N TYR A 125 -5.06 -25.55 -22.56
CA TYR A 125 -5.76 -26.00 -23.78
C TYR A 125 -5.53 -25.05 -24.95
#